data_1fb91b9b0b486f9e32fb8708bcf2d422
#
_entry.id   1fb91b9b0b486f9e32fb8708bcf2d422
#
_cell.length_a   1.000
_cell.length_b   1.000
_cell.length_c   1.000
_cell.angle_alpha   90.00
_cell.angle_beta   90.00
_cell.angle_gamma   90.00
#
_symmetry.space_group_name_H-M   'P 1'
#
loop_
_entity.id
_entity.type
_entity.pdbx_description
1 polymer ?
#
loop_
_entity_poly.entity_id
_entity_poly.type
_entity_poly.pdbx_seq_one_letter_code
_entity_poly.pdbx_strand_id
1 'polypeptide(L)'
;MAISIVGLSPNTASTSTTQVSAGLDPQSSLSTLQSNEKNALAQLSSLGQVKSSLADLQNKAGALKNFSKPPTFADFQVVVQGFVQSFNSLNKNASALASKQDALNADNRSGQALNSVNNAITDANGRGLSALQKMGISQQANGAFSINQNQLAKSFQENRPGTLSAIFDLANRVTQATDKYISANGFIGKQVDNLSARVNDLENMRSKPQGHLDTQKITQQFTTAQAPSTGGFTVRKAVATYTSVASL
;
A
#
# COMPACT_ATOMS: atom_id res chain seq x y z
N MET A 1 -46.24 -60.21 21.79
CA MET A 1 -45.48 -59.04 21.26
C MET A 1 -44.33 -58.82 22.19
N ALA A 2 -43.16 -59.21 21.77
CA ALA A 2 -41.89 -59.01 22.55
C ALA A 2 -41.14 -57.82 22.02
N ILE A 3 -40.87 -56.84 22.88
CA ILE A 3 -40.07 -55.64 22.54
C ILE A 3 -38.63 -55.91 22.98
N SER A 4 -37.72 -56.07 22.01
CA SER A 4 -36.28 -56.14 22.24
C SER A 4 -35.71 -54.75 22.51
N ILE A 5 -35.14 -54.57 23.69
CA ILE A 5 -34.36 -53.39 24.01
C ILE A 5 -32.91 -53.66 23.57
N VAL A 6 -32.48 -52.95 22.54
CA VAL A 6 -31.10 -52.97 22.07
C VAL A 6 -30.26 -52.07 22.99
N GLY A 7 -29.19 -52.69 23.55
CA GLY A 7 -28.31 -52.05 24.50
C GLY A 7 -27.52 -50.86 23.91
N LEU A 8 -27.50 -49.76 24.63
CA LEU A 8 -26.60 -48.64 24.41
C LEU A 8 -25.20 -49.01 24.94
N SER A 9 -24.24 -49.14 24.04
CA SER A 9 -22.82 -49.20 24.38
C SER A 9 -22.33 -47.75 24.73
N PRO A 10 -21.58 -47.58 25.81
CA PRO A 10 -20.99 -46.26 26.09
C PRO A 10 -19.88 -45.97 25.08
N ASN A 11 -20.13 -44.96 24.28
CA ASN A 11 -19.11 -44.40 23.37
C ASN A 11 -18.04 -43.69 24.19
N THR A 12 -16.92 -44.36 24.43
CA THR A 12 -15.73 -43.72 24.97
C THR A 12 -15.20 -42.74 23.94
N ALA A 13 -15.53 -41.47 24.13
CA ALA A 13 -14.93 -40.40 23.41
C ALA A 13 -13.40 -40.38 23.70
N SER A 14 -12.64 -41.01 22.81
CA SER A 14 -11.21 -40.76 22.72
C SER A 14 -10.98 -39.29 22.39
N THR A 15 -10.71 -38.51 23.40
CA THR A 15 -10.16 -37.16 23.25
C THR A 15 -8.76 -37.33 22.66
N SER A 16 -8.71 -37.36 21.33
CA SER A 16 -7.46 -37.16 20.60
C SER A 16 -7.01 -35.75 20.87
N THR A 17 -6.26 -35.56 21.94
CA THR A 17 -5.38 -34.40 22.12
C THR A 17 -4.38 -34.45 20.97
N THR A 18 -4.74 -33.86 19.85
CA THR A 18 -3.76 -33.55 18.79
C THR A 18 -2.80 -32.57 19.43
N GLN A 19 -1.74 -33.10 20.00
CA GLN A 19 -0.54 -32.33 20.29
C GLN A 19 -0.04 -31.81 18.93
N VAL A 20 -0.44 -30.61 18.57
CA VAL A 20 0.24 -29.82 17.56
C VAL A 20 1.54 -29.31 18.18
N SER A 21 2.43 -30.26 18.46
CA SER A 21 3.85 -30.00 18.70
C SER A 21 4.53 -30.06 17.33
N ALA A 22 4.07 -29.29 16.36
CA ALA A 22 4.96 -28.85 15.31
C ALA A 22 5.87 -27.82 15.97
N GLY A 23 7.00 -28.28 16.46
CA GLY A 23 8.12 -27.43 16.85
C GLY A 23 8.52 -26.61 15.62
N LEU A 24 7.83 -25.49 15.42
CA LEU A 24 8.27 -24.51 14.46
C LEU A 24 9.63 -24.06 14.94
N ASP A 25 10.67 -24.41 14.16
CA ASP A 25 12.02 -23.93 14.40
C ASP A 25 11.93 -22.40 14.58
N PRO A 26 12.33 -21.84 15.73
CA PRO A 26 12.24 -20.41 15.99
C PRO A 26 12.89 -19.57 14.89
N GLN A 27 13.89 -20.13 14.23
CA GLN A 27 14.62 -19.47 13.15
C GLN A 27 13.80 -19.43 11.85
N SER A 28 13.02 -20.46 11.54
CA SER A 28 12.10 -20.49 10.39
C SER A 28 10.92 -19.54 10.60
N SER A 29 10.41 -19.47 11.82
CA SER A 29 9.35 -18.53 12.21
C SER A 29 9.81 -17.07 12.08
N LEU A 30 11.03 -16.77 12.53
CA LEU A 30 11.62 -15.44 12.42
C LEU A 30 11.86 -15.05 10.97
N SER A 31 12.37 -15.95 10.12
CA SER A 31 12.58 -15.68 8.69
C SER A 31 11.26 -15.41 7.95
N THR A 32 10.20 -16.11 8.32
CA THR A 32 8.84 -15.89 7.78
C THR A 32 8.29 -14.52 8.20
N LEU A 33 8.44 -14.13 9.47
CA LEU A 33 8.04 -12.82 9.95
C LEU A 33 8.81 -11.69 9.23
N GLN A 34 10.12 -11.83 9.06
CA GLN A 34 10.94 -10.85 8.33
C GLN A 34 10.51 -10.72 6.86
N SER A 35 10.20 -11.84 6.21
CA SER A 35 9.70 -11.83 4.83
C SER A 35 8.34 -11.13 4.72
N ASN A 36 7.44 -11.41 5.65
CA ASN A 36 6.11 -10.78 5.70
C ASN A 36 6.20 -9.27 5.98
N GLU A 37 7.07 -8.86 6.90
CA GLU A 37 7.34 -7.45 7.21
C GLU A 37 7.91 -6.74 5.98
N LYS A 38 8.92 -7.30 5.32
CA LYS A 38 9.52 -6.75 4.09
C LYS A 38 8.48 -6.59 2.97
N ASN A 39 7.61 -7.58 2.80
CA ASN A 39 6.54 -7.52 1.82
C ASN A 39 5.50 -6.43 2.16
N ALA A 40 5.11 -6.32 3.44
CA ALA A 40 4.18 -5.29 3.90
C ALA A 40 4.78 -3.88 3.73
N LEU A 41 6.06 -3.68 4.05
CA LEU A 41 6.78 -2.42 3.82
C LEU A 41 6.86 -2.06 2.34
N ALA A 42 7.13 -3.03 1.46
CA ALA A 42 7.16 -2.80 0.01
C ALA A 42 5.78 -2.39 -0.53
N GLN A 43 4.71 -3.03 -0.04
CA GLN A 43 3.32 -2.67 -0.38
C GLN A 43 2.98 -1.27 0.14
N LEU A 44 3.32 -0.96 1.39
CA LEU A 44 3.07 0.34 2.00
C LEU A 44 3.77 1.46 1.24
N SER A 45 5.05 1.27 0.87
CA SER A 45 5.82 2.23 0.08
C SER A 45 5.19 2.48 -1.29
N SER A 46 4.83 1.40 -2.00
CA SER A 46 4.23 1.50 -3.34
C SER A 46 2.86 2.17 -3.30
N LEU A 47 2.03 1.83 -2.29
CA LEU A 47 0.72 2.44 -2.10
C LEU A 47 0.83 3.91 -1.68
N GLY A 48 1.83 4.25 -0.86
CA GLY A 48 2.16 5.62 -0.50
C GLY A 48 2.52 6.46 -1.72
N GLN A 49 3.27 5.91 -2.68
CA GLN A 49 3.58 6.58 -3.95
C GLN A 49 2.32 6.84 -4.78
N VAL A 50 1.40 5.88 -4.86
CA VAL A 50 0.12 6.08 -5.58
C VAL A 50 -0.73 7.14 -4.87
N LYS A 51 -0.83 7.10 -3.54
CA LYS A 51 -1.54 8.12 -2.74
C LYS A 51 -0.96 9.52 -2.98
N SER A 52 0.35 9.66 -2.96
CA SER A 52 1.05 10.91 -3.24
C SER A 52 0.78 11.41 -4.66
N SER A 53 0.82 10.52 -5.66
CA SER A 53 0.54 10.87 -7.05
C SER A 53 -0.91 11.30 -7.27
N LEU A 54 -1.88 10.68 -6.57
CA LEU A 54 -3.28 11.10 -6.58
C LEU A 54 -3.46 12.48 -5.95
N ALA A 55 -2.79 12.74 -4.83
CA ALA A 55 -2.83 14.04 -4.16
C ALA A 55 -2.21 15.14 -5.03
N ASP A 56 -1.07 14.85 -5.69
CA ASP A 56 -0.46 15.80 -6.62
C ASP A 56 -1.39 16.08 -7.82
N LEU A 57 -1.98 15.05 -8.41
CA LEU A 57 -2.95 15.21 -9.49
C LEU A 57 -4.16 16.05 -9.05
N GLN A 58 -4.68 15.83 -7.83
CA GLN A 58 -5.76 16.62 -7.25
C GLN A 58 -5.37 18.11 -7.11
N ASN A 59 -4.15 18.36 -6.60
CA ASN A 59 -3.62 19.72 -6.47
C ASN A 59 -3.47 20.40 -7.84
N LYS A 60 -2.96 19.68 -8.86
CA LYS A 60 -2.85 20.22 -10.23
C LYS A 60 -4.23 20.43 -10.87
N ALA A 61 -5.19 19.54 -10.63
CA ALA A 61 -6.58 19.76 -11.03
C ALA A 61 -7.17 20.98 -10.32
N GLY A 62 -6.88 21.18 -9.04
CA GLY A 62 -7.24 22.41 -8.30
C GLY A 62 -6.66 23.66 -8.92
N ALA A 63 -5.39 23.63 -9.35
CA ALA A 63 -4.75 24.77 -10.02
C ALA A 63 -5.42 25.13 -11.37
N LEU A 64 -5.95 24.14 -12.10
CA LEU A 64 -6.72 24.38 -13.34
C LEU A 64 -8.03 25.16 -13.09
N LYS A 65 -8.56 25.13 -11.87
CA LYS A 65 -9.79 25.84 -11.49
C LYS A 65 -9.55 27.26 -10.96
N ASN A 66 -8.35 27.52 -10.45
CA ASN A 66 -8.06 28.70 -9.63
C ASN A 66 -7.26 29.76 -10.41
N PHE A 67 -7.70 30.12 -11.60
CA PHE A 67 -7.16 31.31 -12.26
C PHE A 67 -7.82 32.56 -11.66
N SER A 68 -7.07 33.35 -10.87
CA SER A 68 -7.54 34.56 -10.20
C SER A 68 -7.95 35.67 -11.20
N LYS A 69 -7.45 35.60 -12.44
CA LYS A 69 -7.72 36.49 -13.57
C LYS A 69 -7.81 35.64 -14.85
N PRO A 70 -8.37 36.13 -15.94
CA PRO A 70 -8.29 35.45 -17.23
C PRO A 70 -6.80 35.12 -17.52
N PRO A 71 -6.40 33.82 -17.56
CA PRO A 71 -5.01 33.46 -17.67
C PRO A 71 -4.41 33.90 -19.02
N THR A 72 -3.13 34.23 -19.05
CA THR A 72 -2.39 34.27 -20.31
C THR A 72 -2.23 32.84 -20.85
N PHE A 73 -1.87 32.71 -22.14
CA PHE A 73 -1.58 31.38 -22.69
C PHE A 73 -0.41 30.70 -21.95
N ALA A 74 0.60 31.46 -21.56
CA ALA A 74 1.74 30.93 -20.81
C ALA A 74 1.33 30.35 -19.45
N ASP A 75 0.50 31.06 -18.69
CA ASP A 75 -0.03 30.57 -17.41
C ASP A 75 -0.86 29.30 -17.60
N PHE A 76 -1.74 29.31 -18.59
CA PHE A 76 -2.57 28.17 -18.95
C PHE A 76 -1.75 26.94 -19.34
N GLN A 77 -0.74 27.14 -20.20
CA GLN A 77 0.17 26.09 -20.67
C GLN A 77 0.90 25.41 -19.49
N VAL A 78 1.47 26.20 -18.58
CA VAL A 78 2.21 25.69 -17.41
C VAL A 78 1.30 24.82 -16.54
N VAL A 79 0.08 25.26 -16.27
CA VAL A 79 -0.86 24.54 -15.40
C VAL A 79 -1.34 23.24 -16.09
N VAL A 80 -1.65 23.29 -17.40
CA VAL A 80 -2.03 22.11 -18.17
C VAL A 80 -0.86 21.09 -18.26
N GLN A 81 0.37 21.55 -18.48
CA GLN A 81 1.54 20.68 -18.48
C GLN A 81 1.73 20.00 -17.12
N GLY A 82 1.61 20.77 -16.04
CA GLY A 82 1.71 20.22 -14.67
C GLY A 82 0.65 19.14 -14.41
N PHE A 83 -0.59 19.37 -14.84
CA PHE A 83 -1.67 18.38 -14.73
C PHE A 83 -1.36 17.10 -15.50
N VAL A 84 -0.93 17.20 -16.77
CA VAL A 84 -0.59 16.04 -17.60
C VAL A 84 0.59 15.27 -17.02
N GLN A 85 1.61 15.96 -16.51
CA GLN A 85 2.77 15.32 -15.85
C GLN A 85 2.35 14.55 -14.58
N SER A 86 1.50 15.14 -13.74
CA SER A 86 0.98 14.47 -12.54
C SER A 86 0.14 13.25 -12.88
N PHE A 87 -0.70 13.34 -13.91
CA PHE A 87 -1.46 12.18 -14.38
C PHE A 87 -0.53 11.07 -14.89
N ASN A 88 0.48 11.40 -15.68
CA ASN A 88 1.45 10.42 -16.19
C ASN A 88 2.24 9.75 -15.06
N SER A 89 2.57 10.50 -14.00
CA SER A 89 3.19 9.96 -12.79
C SER A 89 2.28 8.98 -12.06
N LEU A 90 0.99 9.33 -11.91
CA LEU A 90 -0.02 8.42 -11.36
C LEU A 90 -0.15 7.15 -12.19
N ASN A 91 -0.27 7.27 -13.52
CA ASN A 91 -0.37 6.14 -14.43
C ASN A 91 0.84 5.20 -14.31
N LYS A 92 2.07 5.75 -14.26
CA LYS A 92 3.30 4.99 -14.06
C LYS A 92 3.32 4.25 -12.71
N ASN A 93 3.01 4.96 -11.62
CA ASN A 93 3.09 4.40 -10.27
C ASN A 93 1.99 3.34 -10.02
N ALA A 94 0.78 3.57 -10.50
CA ALA A 94 -0.32 2.61 -10.39
C ALA A 94 -0.06 1.36 -11.25
N SER A 95 0.47 1.51 -12.46
CA SER A 95 0.83 0.39 -13.35
C SER A 95 2.00 -0.41 -12.76
N ALA A 96 3.01 0.25 -12.19
CA ALA A 96 4.13 -0.42 -11.52
C ALA A 96 3.68 -1.20 -10.27
N LEU A 97 2.69 -0.70 -9.54
CA LEU A 97 2.11 -1.43 -8.42
C LEU A 97 1.27 -2.62 -8.92
N ALA A 98 0.44 -2.44 -9.95
CA ALA A 98 -0.35 -3.51 -10.53
C ALA A 98 0.50 -4.68 -11.00
N SER A 99 1.65 -4.43 -11.65
CA SER A 99 2.57 -5.49 -12.08
C SER A 99 3.25 -6.24 -10.93
N LYS A 100 3.30 -5.67 -9.72
CA LYS A 100 3.83 -6.31 -8.52
C LYS A 100 2.75 -7.03 -7.70
N GLN A 101 1.48 -6.77 -7.95
CA GLN A 101 0.36 -7.31 -7.17
C GLN A 101 0.24 -8.82 -7.27
N ASP A 102 0.49 -9.41 -8.43
CA ASP A 102 0.47 -10.86 -8.62
C ASP A 102 1.50 -11.57 -7.76
N ALA A 103 2.64 -10.92 -7.49
CA ALA A 103 3.70 -11.44 -6.63
C ALA A 103 3.44 -11.23 -5.11
N LEU A 104 2.57 -10.28 -4.74
CA LEU A 104 2.39 -9.84 -3.36
C LEU A 104 1.00 -10.15 -2.80
N ASN A 105 0.11 -10.82 -3.54
CA ASN A 105 -1.31 -11.01 -3.19
C ASN A 105 -2.00 -9.70 -2.75
N ALA A 106 -1.63 -8.59 -3.34
CA ALA A 106 -2.10 -7.27 -2.97
C ALA A 106 -3.43 -6.93 -3.67
N ASP A 107 -4.29 -6.22 -2.98
CA ASP A 107 -5.61 -5.80 -3.44
C ASP A 107 -5.51 -4.84 -4.65
N ASN A 108 -6.26 -5.07 -5.72
CA ASN A 108 -6.23 -4.32 -6.99
C ASN A 108 -6.82 -2.89 -6.92
N ARG A 109 -6.79 -2.26 -5.76
CA ARG A 109 -7.43 -0.95 -5.51
C ARG A 109 -6.71 0.23 -6.18
N SER A 110 -5.39 0.11 -6.36
CA SER A 110 -4.62 1.13 -7.08
C SER A 110 -4.97 1.18 -8.56
N GLY A 111 -5.20 0.01 -9.17
CA GLY A 111 -5.73 -0.08 -10.52
C GLY A 111 -7.14 0.50 -10.63
N GLN A 112 -8.00 0.25 -9.64
CA GLN A 112 -9.34 0.84 -9.57
C GLN A 112 -9.29 2.36 -9.43
N ALA A 113 -8.37 2.91 -8.64
CA ALA A 113 -8.17 4.35 -8.53
C ALA A 113 -7.74 4.97 -9.87
N LEU A 114 -6.75 4.36 -10.54
CA LEU A 114 -6.32 4.80 -11.87
C LEU A 114 -7.46 4.73 -12.89
N ASN A 115 -8.20 3.63 -12.92
CA ASN A 115 -9.36 3.48 -13.81
C ASN A 115 -10.46 4.51 -13.51
N SER A 116 -10.73 4.82 -12.25
CA SER A 116 -11.69 5.86 -11.88
C SER A 116 -11.26 7.24 -12.35
N VAL A 117 -9.98 7.57 -12.22
CA VAL A 117 -9.42 8.83 -12.74
C VAL A 117 -9.45 8.86 -14.26
N ASN A 118 -9.07 7.76 -14.93
CA ASN A 118 -9.17 7.64 -16.38
C ASN A 118 -10.62 7.87 -16.86
N ASN A 119 -11.58 7.22 -16.22
CA ASN A 119 -12.99 7.39 -16.55
C ASN A 119 -13.48 8.84 -16.30
N ALA A 120 -12.97 9.49 -15.25
CA ALA A 120 -13.26 10.91 -15.01
C ALA A 120 -12.69 11.84 -16.09
N ILE A 121 -11.53 11.49 -16.65
CA ILE A 121 -10.89 12.25 -17.72
C ILE A 121 -11.58 12.00 -19.06
N THR A 122 -11.80 10.72 -19.42
CA THR A 122 -12.37 10.35 -20.72
C THR A 122 -13.87 10.66 -20.82
N ASP A 123 -14.56 10.73 -19.66
CA ASP A 123 -16.02 10.79 -19.55
C ASP A 123 -16.74 9.55 -20.15
N ALA A 124 -17.80 9.10 -19.50
CA ALA A 124 -18.55 7.90 -19.91
C ALA A 124 -19.07 7.96 -21.36
N ASN A 125 -19.23 9.18 -21.91
CA ASN A 125 -19.70 9.42 -23.28
C ASN A 125 -18.58 9.78 -24.26
N GLY A 126 -17.31 9.68 -23.87
CA GLY A 126 -16.15 10.04 -24.69
C GLY A 126 -15.98 11.54 -24.97
N ARG A 127 -16.84 12.38 -24.40
CA ARG A 127 -16.80 13.84 -24.62
C ARG A 127 -15.54 14.47 -24.02
N GLY A 128 -15.11 13.96 -22.86
CA GLY A 128 -13.90 14.43 -22.20
C GLY A 128 -12.66 14.19 -23.05
N LEU A 129 -12.48 12.99 -23.59
CA LEU A 129 -11.36 12.67 -24.48
C LEU A 129 -11.39 13.48 -25.76
N SER A 130 -12.56 13.62 -26.40
CA SER A 130 -12.72 14.43 -27.60
C SER A 130 -12.39 15.92 -27.37
N ALA A 131 -12.77 16.47 -26.20
CA ALA A 131 -12.43 17.83 -25.83
C ALA A 131 -10.92 17.99 -25.63
N LEU A 132 -10.26 17.04 -24.97
CA LEU A 132 -8.81 17.01 -24.80
C LEU A 132 -8.07 16.92 -26.14
N GLN A 133 -8.52 16.05 -27.04
CA GLN A 133 -7.93 15.88 -28.37
C GLN A 133 -8.04 17.17 -29.20
N LYS A 134 -9.17 17.86 -29.15
CA LYS A 134 -9.33 19.17 -29.81
C LYS A 134 -8.35 20.20 -29.28
N MET A 135 -7.99 20.13 -27.99
CA MET A 135 -6.97 20.98 -27.37
C MET A 135 -5.54 20.50 -27.61
N GLY A 136 -5.34 19.41 -28.34
CA GLY A 136 -4.00 18.86 -28.59
C GLY A 136 -3.47 17.98 -27.47
N ILE A 137 -4.32 17.50 -26.56
CA ILE A 137 -3.96 16.54 -25.52
C ILE A 137 -4.47 15.17 -25.93
N SER A 138 -3.58 14.23 -26.20
CA SER A 138 -3.92 12.89 -26.69
C SER A 138 -3.41 11.79 -25.78
N GLN A 139 -4.20 10.72 -25.62
CA GLN A 139 -3.82 9.55 -24.86
C GLN A 139 -2.98 8.60 -25.74
N GLN A 140 -1.87 8.13 -25.20
CA GLN A 140 -0.96 7.17 -25.81
C GLN A 140 -1.41 5.73 -25.49
N ALA A 141 -0.88 4.75 -26.23
CA ALA A 141 -1.20 3.33 -26.05
C ALA A 141 -0.89 2.80 -24.64
N ASN A 142 0.09 3.39 -23.95
CA ASN A 142 0.43 3.06 -22.54
C ASN A 142 -0.45 3.79 -21.50
N GLY A 143 -1.49 4.47 -21.95
CA GLY A 143 -2.41 5.24 -21.09
C GLY A 143 -1.90 6.63 -20.68
N ALA A 144 -0.66 6.99 -20.97
CA ALA A 144 -0.14 8.33 -20.69
C ALA A 144 -0.72 9.38 -21.65
N PHE A 145 -0.76 10.65 -21.22
CA PHE A 145 -1.14 11.77 -22.07
C PHE A 145 0.08 12.50 -22.62
N SER A 146 -0.04 12.96 -23.85
CA SER A 146 0.92 13.87 -24.50
C SER A 146 0.24 15.18 -24.91
N ILE A 147 1.02 16.26 -24.99
CA ILE A 147 0.53 17.59 -25.35
C ILE A 147 1.20 18.03 -26.67
N ASN A 148 0.36 18.38 -27.64
CA ASN A 148 0.78 19.14 -28.80
C ASN A 148 0.63 20.64 -28.48
N GLN A 149 1.75 21.30 -28.23
CA GLN A 149 1.76 22.71 -27.78
C GLN A 149 1.18 23.68 -28.83
N ASN A 150 1.42 23.43 -30.10
CA ASN A 150 0.89 24.27 -31.19
C ASN A 150 -0.64 24.16 -31.24
N GLN A 151 -1.18 22.94 -31.12
CA GLN A 151 -2.62 22.73 -31.10
C GLN A 151 -3.26 23.33 -29.84
N LEU A 152 -2.60 23.22 -28.69
CA LEU A 152 -3.05 23.82 -27.44
C LEU A 152 -3.12 25.34 -27.53
N ALA A 153 -2.09 25.97 -28.10
CA ALA A 153 -2.04 27.41 -28.35
C ALA A 153 -3.17 27.87 -29.29
N LYS A 154 -3.34 27.15 -30.40
CA LYS A 154 -4.39 27.40 -31.38
C LYS A 154 -5.78 27.34 -30.74
N SER A 155 -6.09 26.27 -30.02
CA SER A 155 -7.39 26.10 -29.34
C SER A 155 -7.66 27.18 -28.31
N PHE A 156 -6.62 27.60 -27.56
CA PHE A 156 -6.75 28.69 -26.59
C PHE A 156 -6.97 30.03 -27.25
N GLN A 157 -6.33 30.31 -28.39
CA GLN A 157 -6.50 31.57 -29.12
C GLN A 157 -7.86 31.66 -29.84
N GLU A 158 -8.28 30.56 -30.49
CA GLU A 158 -9.52 30.53 -31.28
C GLU A 158 -10.80 30.48 -30.42
N ASN A 159 -10.75 29.76 -29.29
CA ASN A 159 -11.89 29.60 -28.40
C ASN A 159 -11.48 29.52 -26.93
N ARG A 160 -10.95 30.61 -26.41
CA ARG A 160 -10.51 30.70 -25.01
C ARG A 160 -11.58 30.31 -23.98
N PRO A 161 -12.83 30.86 -24.07
CA PRO A 161 -13.87 30.51 -23.10
C PRO A 161 -14.22 29.03 -23.13
N GLY A 162 -14.37 28.44 -24.30
CA GLY A 162 -14.65 26.99 -24.45
C GLY A 162 -13.51 26.10 -23.96
N THR A 163 -12.27 26.49 -24.25
CA THR A 163 -11.08 25.79 -23.78
C THR A 163 -10.98 25.79 -22.25
N LEU A 164 -11.19 26.95 -21.62
CA LEU A 164 -11.20 27.08 -20.16
C LEU A 164 -12.35 26.30 -19.53
N SER A 165 -13.57 26.37 -20.09
CA SER A 165 -14.71 25.60 -19.58
C SER A 165 -14.44 24.09 -19.62
N ALA A 166 -13.92 23.57 -20.72
CA ALA A 166 -13.59 22.15 -20.85
C ALA A 166 -12.54 21.69 -19.83
N ILE A 167 -11.54 22.52 -19.55
CA ILE A 167 -10.52 22.24 -18.54
C ILE A 167 -11.09 22.33 -17.11
N PHE A 168 -11.97 23.27 -16.81
CA PHE A 168 -12.65 23.35 -15.52
C PHE A 168 -13.53 22.12 -15.25
N ASP A 169 -14.28 21.68 -16.25
CA ASP A 169 -15.11 20.48 -16.15
C ASP A 169 -14.24 19.23 -15.91
N LEU A 170 -13.14 19.11 -16.64
CA LEU A 170 -12.14 18.05 -16.42
C LEU A 170 -11.60 18.09 -14.99
N ALA A 171 -11.16 19.27 -14.54
CA ALA A 171 -10.59 19.44 -13.20
C ALA A 171 -11.59 19.07 -12.10
N ASN A 172 -12.86 19.44 -12.24
CA ASN A 172 -13.91 19.07 -11.30
C ASN A 172 -14.11 17.56 -11.22
N ARG A 173 -14.20 16.89 -12.38
CA ARG A 173 -14.35 15.42 -12.42
C ARG A 173 -13.16 14.70 -11.81
N VAL A 174 -11.93 15.13 -12.14
CA VAL A 174 -10.72 14.54 -11.58
C VAL A 174 -10.62 14.76 -10.08
N THR A 175 -10.93 15.96 -9.58
CA THR A 175 -10.94 16.24 -8.14
C THR A 175 -11.92 15.31 -7.42
N GLN A 176 -13.14 15.14 -7.93
CA GLN A 176 -14.14 14.24 -7.35
C GLN A 176 -13.71 12.78 -7.40
N ALA A 177 -13.08 12.34 -8.49
CA ALA A 177 -12.58 10.99 -8.62
C ALA A 177 -11.44 10.70 -7.64
N THR A 178 -10.49 11.62 -7.48
CA THR A 178 -9.36 11.47 -6.56
C THR A 178 -9.78 11.49 -5.11
N ASP A 179 -10.73 12.34 -4.74
CA ASP A 179 -11.23 12.50 -3.36
C ASP A 179 -11.74 11.19 -2.76
N LYS A 180 -12.39 10.35 -3.56
CA LYS A 180 -12.89 9.03 -3.13
C LYS A 180 -11.78 8.10 -2.64
N TYR A 181 -10.55 8.31 -3.09
CA TYR A 181 -9.42 7.42 -2.80
C TYR A 181 -8.49 7.97 -1.73
N ILE A 182 -8.24 9.30 -1.71
CA ILE A 182 -7.22 9.90 -0.84
C ILE A 182 -7.76 10.57 0.42
N SER A 183 -9.07 10.84 0.50
CA SER A 183 -9.67 11.38 1.73
C SER A 183 -9.40 10.47 2.93
N ALA A 184 -9.52 10.98 4.16
CA ALA A 184 -9.28 10.22 5.39
C ALA A 184 -10.11 8.92 5.46
N ASN A 185 -11.32 8.93 4.89
CA ASN A 185 -12.18 7.77 4.75
C ASN A 185 -12.05 7.06 3.39
N GLY A 186 -11.14 7.52 2.55
CA GLY A 186 -10.91 7.00 1.21
C GLY A 186 -10.25 5.63 1.23
N PHE A 187 -10.43 4.91 0.14
CA PHE A 187 -9.96 3.53 0.01
C PHE A 187 -8.46 3.38 0.22
N ILE A 188 -7.65 4.24 -0.40
CA ILE A 188 -6.19 4.18 -0.30
C ILE A 188 -5.73 4.68 1.07
N GLY A 189 -6.40 5.69 1.63
CA GLY A 189 -6.13 6.16 2.99
C GLY A 189 -6.22 5.01 4.00
N LYS A 190 -7.38 4.37 4.07
CA LYS A 190 -7.61 3.22 4.97
C LYS A 190 -6.64 2.06 4.75
N GLN A 191 -6.26 1.79 3.50
CA GLN A 191 -5.33 0.70 3.21
C GLN A 191 -3.91 1.02 3.67
N VAL A 192 -3.46 2.27 3.53
CA VAL A 192 -2.19 2.75 4.09
C VAL A 192 -2.20 2.59 5.61
N ASP A 193 -3.28 2.98 6.29
CA ASP A 193 -3.41 2.88 7.74
C ASP A 193 -3.39 1.40 8.20
N ASN A 194 -4.13 0.52 7.51
CA ASN A 194 -4.14 -0.91 7.81
C ASN A 194 -2.78 -1.59 7.58
N LEU A 195 -2.09 -1.23 6.49
CA LEU A 195 -0.75 -1.77 6.23
C LEU A 195 0.28 -1.24 7.25
N SER A 196 0.16 0.02 7.67
CA SER A 196 1.02 0.59 8.70
C SER A 196 0.82 -0.13 10.04
N ALA A 197 -0.43 -0.37 10.43
CA ALA A 197 -0.73 -1.17 11.64
C ALA A 197 -0.15 -2.58 11.53
N ARG A 198 -0.31 -3.24 10.38
CA ARG A 198 0.24 -4.59 10.14
C ARG A 198 1.77 -4.62 10.20
N VAL A 199 2.46 -3.60 9.66
CA VAL A 199 3.92 -3.49 9.76
C VAL A 199 4.34 -3.39 11.22
N ASN A 200 3.70 -2.54 12.01
CA ASN A 200 3.97 -2.38 13.44
C ASN A 200 3.73 -3.70 14.21
N ASP A 201 2.65 -4.42 13.90
CA ASP A 201 2.37 -5.72 14.52
C ASP A 201 3.44 -6.76 14.17
N LEU A 202 3.87 -6.83 12.90
CA LEU A 202 4.94 -7.74 12.46
C LEU A 202 6.28 -7.40 13.11
N GLU A 203 6.60 -6.13 13.26
CA GLU A 203 7.80 -5.65 13.95
C GLU A 203 7.77 -6.04 15.43
N ASN A 204 6.63 -5.84 16.11
CA ASN A 204 6.41 -6.25 17.48
C ASN A 204 6.50 -7.78 17.66
N MET A 205 5.95 -8.56 16.70
CA MET A 205 6.07 -10.02 16.71
C MET A 205 7.49 -10.48 16.49
N ARG A 206 8.28 -9.79 15.67
CA ARG A 206 9.68 -10.12 15.39
C ARG A 206 10.60 -9.83 16.57
N SER A 207 10.37 -8.73 17.28
CA SER A 207 11.22 -8.31 18.39
C SER A 207 11.18 -9.30 19.57
N LYS A 208 10.04 -9.94 19.84
CA LYS A 208 9.87 -10.91 20.93
C LYS A 208 10.71 -12.20 20.75
N PRO A 209 10.62 -12.92 19.60
CA PRO A 209 11.47 -14.12 19.38
C PRO A 209 12.95 -13.80 19.32
N GLN A 210 13.35 -12.64 18.81
CA GLN A 210 14.75 -12.24 18.72
C GLN A 210 15.37 -12.06 20.11
N GLY A 211 14.64 -11.45 21.04
CA GLY A 211 15.08 -11.35 22.44
C GLY A 211 15.29 -12.72 23.09
N HIS A 212 14.44 -13.71 22.82
CA HIS A 212 14.61 -15.07 23.33
C HIS A 212 15.80 -15.79 22.69
N LEU A 213 16.03 -15.62 21.39
CA LEU A 213 17.18 -16.23 20.69
C LEU A 213 18.50 -15.63 21.14
N ASP A 214 18.56 -14.34 21.36
CA ASP A 214 19.76 -13.67 21.87
C ASP A 214 20.08 -14.11 23.32
N THR A 215 19.05 -14.24 24.15
CA THR A 215 19.20 -14.79 25.51
C THR A 215 19.71 -16.24 25.49
N GLN A 216 19.20 -17.09 24.58
CA GLN A 216 19.69 -18.47 24.43
C GLN A 216 21.13 -18.54 23.94
N LYS A 217 21.52 -17.68 22.98
CA LYS A 217 22.92 -17.61 22.50
C LYS A 217 23.87 -17.17 23.62
N ILE A 218 23.47 -16.15 24.38
CA ILE A 218 24.25 -15.68 25.54
C ILE A 218 24.39 -16.82 26.56
N THR A 219 23.30 -17.51 26.88
CA THR A 219 23.34 -18.64 27.83
C THR A 219 24.23 -19.77 27.32
N GLN A 220 24.20 -20.13 26.04
CA GLN A 220 25.07 -21.15 25.44
C GLN A 220 26.53 -20.71 25.43
N GLN A 221 26.84 -19.45 25.17
CA GLN A 221 28.21 -18.95 25.24
C GLN A 221 28.78 -19.02 26.64
N PHE A 222 27.99 -18.75 27.68
CA PHE A 222 28.42 -18.89 29.07
C PHE A 222 28.57 -20.33 29.51
N THR A 223 27.79 -21.28 28.97
CA THR A 223 27.93 -22.70 29.27
C THR A 223 29.12 -23.36 28.56
N THR A 224 29.48 -22.86 27.37
CA THR A 224 30.61 -23.39 26.57
C THR A 224 31.96 -22.83 27.04
N ALA A 225 31.99 -21.69 27.69
CA ALA A 225 33.20 -21.04 28.20
C ALA A 225 33.72 -21.67 29.54
N GLN A 226 32.98 -22.61 30.13
CA GLN A 226 33.42 -23.33 31.33
C GLN A 226 33.94 -24.73 31.00
N ALA A 227 35.19 -24.83 30.60
CA ALA A 227 35.99 -25.99 30.87
C ALA A 227 36.41 -26.00 32.37
N PRO A 228 36.53 -27.14 33.00
CA PRO A 228 36.48 -27.26 34.43
C PRO A 228 37.79 -26.85 35.10
N SER A 229 37.78 -25.86 35.95
CA SER A 229 38.73 -25.74 37.03
C SER A 229 38.03 -25.30 38.30
N THR A 230 37.88 -26.24 39.18
CA THR A 230 37.79 -26.10 40.65
C THR A 230 37.56 -24.71 41.20
N GLY A 231 36.32 -24.44 41.61
CA GLY A 231 35.97 -23.24 42.35
C GLY A 231 34.51 -22.89 42.15
N GLY A 232 33.62 -23.60 42.87
CA GLY A 232 32.18 -23.38 42.75
C GLY A 232 31.72 -22.01 43.19
N PHE A 233 31.73 -21.04 42.28
CA PHE A 233 31.04 -19.78 42.46
C PHE A 233 30.26 -19.41 41.20
N THR A 234 29.15 -19.94 41.09
CA THR A 234 27.80 -19.49 40.73
C THR A 234 27.67 -18.57 39.52
N VAL A 235 28.06 -19.08 38.35
CA VAL A 235 27.57 -18.53 37.06
C VAL A 235 26.05 -18.65 36.98
N ARG A 236 25.43 -19.63 37.63
CA ARG A 236 23.97 -19.77 37.74
C ARG A 236 23.29 -18.53 38.35
N LYS A 237 23.93 -17.86 39.31
CA LYS A 237 23.37 -16.67 39.97
C LYS A 237 23.48 -15.43 39.10
N ALA A 238 24.53 -15.29 38.32
CA ALA A 238 24.71 -14.18 37.37
C ALA A 238 23.72 -14.27 36.18
N VAL A 239 23.52 -15.49 35.64
CA VAL A 239 22.55 -15.72 34.55
C VAL A 239 21.11 -15.50 35.04
N ALA A 240 20.76 -15.96 36.24
CA ALA A 240 19.44 -15.73 36.83
C ALA A 240 19.15 -14.23 37.08
N THR A 241 20.17 -13.45 37.48
CA THR A 241 20.04 -12.03 37.67
C THR A 241 19.89 -11.27 36.34
N TYR A 242 20.61 -11.70 35.30
CA TYR A 242 20.52 -11.08 33.97
C TYR A 242 19.18 -11.38 33.30
N THR A 243 18.68 -12.60 33.40
CA THR A 243 17.36 -12.97 32.84
C THR A 243 16.20 -12.28 33.56
N SER A 244 16.32 -12.00 34.86
CA SER A 244 15.28 -11.26 35.61
C SER A 244 15.26 -9.75 35.27
N VAL A 245 16.39 -9.17 34.87
CA VAL A 245 16.48 -7.76 34.45
C VAL A 245 16.06 -7.59 32.98
N ALA A 246 16.28 -8.59 32.13
CA ALA A 246 15.86 -8.56 30.73
C ALA A 246 14.36 -8.84 30.53
N SER A 247 13.63 -9.20 31.58
CA SER A 247 12.19 -9.46 31.56
C SER A 247 11.35 -8.34 32.22
N LEU A 248 11.97 -7.22 32.60
CA LEU A 248 11.33 -5.96 33.00
C LEU A 248 11.30 -4.97 31.82
#